data_0ebd6615f6c5f095a7f9e3e2094f4c79
#
_entry.id   0ebd6615f6c5f095a7f9e3e2094f4c79
#
_cell.length_a   1.000
_cell.length_b   1.000
_cell.length_c   1.000
_cell.angle_alpha   90.00
_cell.angle_beta   90.00
_cell.angle_gamma   90.00
#
_symmetry.space_group_name_H-M   'P 1'
#
loop_
_entity.id
_entity.type
_entity.pdbx_description
1 polymer ?
#
loop_
_entity_poly.entity_id
_entity_poly.type
_entity_poly.pdbx_seq_one_letter_code
_entity_poly.pdbx_strand_id
1 'polypeptide(L)'
;MSNDFLHYPAAPVALKMAVSVGIGMLVGMERKWSHKEAGIRTFAIVALLGTLSSLIGTEFIITAMIGVFLLVIGMNTRSLIAEETLEITTSAALIVNFILGALVGLGHMFTPVAGAIIMTMLLAWKTELNRFAGGLQPSEIRSAILLGLIGFVIYPILPDRYIDPWQLFNPSDAWISIIAIAGIGFVNYVCLRIFSTSGLYMGAIFGGLVNSSATVAEVSSRAQSSNLSSKMTSLCLLTTIAMFARNLIIATLFVPASLSATLIPLAAMSLVAFFFIIRDKVLEGKLTSNDAPLALDSPISIKKVLGFGSLFILIAIGGTLLNRFFGSYGLLATGLFGGLVSSASTTAAAATMAMHGKITASLAGNVAIISSLASAVINLPFVWRNIKDKAVIRKLTIELLVVIGVGIACVVLDRIFNFSDFIISHLK
;
A
#
# COMPACT_ATOMS: atom_id res chain seq x y z
N MET A 1 -41.47 -19.15 9.61
CA MET A 1 -42.40 -18.30 8.83
C MET A 1 -41.87 -18.27 7.43
N SER A 2 -42.61 -18.89 6.53
CA SER A 2 -42.22 -19.36 5.22
C SER A 2 -41.92 -18.27 4.21
N ASN A 3 -40.99 -18.53 3.31
CA ASN A 3 -40.56 -17.73 2.13
C ASN A 3 -41.68 -17.52 1.08
N ASP A 4 -42.95 -17.74 1.41
CA ASP A 4 -44.06 -17.67 0.47
C ASP A 4 -44.37 -16.25 -0.04
N PHE A 5 -43.94 -15.23 0.69
CA PHE A 5 -44.14 -13.82 0.27
C PHE A 5 -43.43 -13.47 -1.03
N LEU A 6 -42.28 -14.09 -1.29
CA LEU A 6 -41.48 -13.83 -2.50
C LEU A 6 -42.03 -14.50 -3.77
N HIS A 7 -42.97 -15.45 -3.62
CA HIS A 7 -43.62 -16.10 -4.75
C HIS A 7 -44.88 -15.38 -5.28
N TYR A 8 -45.33 -14.32 -4.58
CA TYR A 8 -46.40 -13.45 -5.14
C TYR A 8 -45.88 -12.66 -6.33
N PRO A 9 -46.57 -12.62 -7.49
CA PRO A 9 -46.12 -11.95 -8.71
C PRO A 9 -45.77 -10.48 -8.48
N ALA A 10 -46.42 -9.81 -7.56
CA ALA A 10 -46.17 -8.41 -7.21
C ALA A 10 -45.01 -8.20 -6.24
N ALA A 11 -44.62 -9.22 -5.46
CA ALA A 11 -43.60 -9.08 -4.43
C ALA A 11 -42.19 -8.75 -4.96
N PRO A 12 -41.69 -9.37 -6.05
CA PRO A 12 -40.38 -9.02 -6.60
C PRO A 12 -40.36 -7.60 -7.18
N VAL A 13 -41.46 -7.11 -7.73
CA VAL A 13 -41.58 -5.72 -8.22
C VAL A 13 -41.59 -4.74 -7.05
N ALA A 14 -42.36 -5.02 -6.01
CA ALA A 14 -42.39 -4.19 -4.81
C ALA A 14 -41.00 -4.09 -4.14
N LEU A 15 -40.26 -5.19 -4.07
CA LEU A 15 -38.90 -5.20 -3.57
C LEU A 15 -37.96 -4.32 -4.41
N LYS A 16 -38.03 -4.43 -5.75
CA LYS A 16 -37.25 -3.58 -6.66
C LYS A 16 -37.55 -2.11 -6.42
N MET A 17 -38.82 -1.74 -6.32
CA MET A 17 -39.23 -0.36 -6.05
C MET A 17 -38.72 0.11 -4.67
N ALA A 18 -38.83 -0.71 -3.63
CA ALA A 18 -38.34 -0.37 -2.29
C ALA A 18 -36.82 -0.16 -2.26
N VAL A 19 -36.05 -1.04 -2.89
CA VAL A 19 -34.59 -0.91 -3.01
C VAL A 19 -34.23 0.36 -3.77
N SER A 20 -34.90 0.63 -4.88
CA SER A 20 -34.65 1.83 -5.70
C SER A 20 -34.95 3.11 -4.93
N VAL A 21 -36.07 3.17 -4.22
CA VAL A 21 -36.41 4.31 -3.36
C VAL A 21 -35.37 4.45 -2.25
N GLY A 22 -34.95 3.34 -1.63
CA GLY A 22 -33.89 3.34 -0.60
C GLY A 22 -32.57 3.92 -1.11
N ILE A 23 -32.12 3.50 -2.30
CA ILE A 23 -30.94 4.06 -2.97
C ILE A 23 -31.09 5.58 -3.16
N GLY A 24 -32.19 6.02 -3.74
CA GLY A 24 -32.44 7.44 -3.97
C GLY A 24 -32.53 8.25 -2.69
N MET A 25 -33.15 7.70 -1.63
CA MET A 25 -33.19 8.34 -0.31
C MET A 25 -31.81 8.48 0.29
N LEU A 26 -30.96 7.43 0.20
CA LEU A 26 -29.59 7.46 0.73
C LEU A 26 -28.78 8.62 0.12
N VAL A 27 -28.76 8.71 -1.21
CA VAL A 27 -28.04 9.79 -1.91
C VAL A 27 -28.68 11.14 -1.62
N GLY A 28 -30.01 11.21 -1.65
CA GLY A 28 -30.76 12.45 -1.41
C GLY A 28 -30.61 12.98 0.02
N MET A 29 -30.42 12.12 1.04
CA MET A 29 -30.11 12.55 2.41
C MET A 29 -28.79 13.30 2.47
N GLU A 30 -27.76 12.78 1.82
CA GLU A 30 -26.45 13.44 1.76
C GLU A 30 -26.58 14.81 1.06
N ARG A 31 -27.29 14.88 -0.07
CA ARG A 31 -27.52 16.14 -0.79
C ARG A 31 -28.29 17.16 0.07
N LYS A 32 -29.29 16.72 0.81
CA LYS A 32 -30.02 17.58 1.74
C LYS A 32 -29.14 18.07 2.89
N TRP A 33 -28.30 17.19 3.42
CA TRP A 33 -27.32 17.55 4.47
C TRP A 33 -26.31 18.58 3.94
N SER A 34 -25.89 18.43 2.69
CA SER A 34 -25.00 19.39 1.99
C SER A 34 -25.72 20.66 1.48
N HIS A 35 -26.97 20.92 1.90
CA HIS A 35 -27.77 22.12 1.57
C HIS A 35 -28.01 22.30 0.07
N LYS A 36 -28.17 21.21 -0.69
CA LYS A 36 -28.48 21.24 -2.12
C LYS A 36 -29.97 21.29 -2.39
N GLU A 37 -30.39 21.94 -3.50
CA GLU A 37 -31.80 22.04 -3.88
C GLU A 37 -32.44 20.66 -4.11
N ALA A 38 -31.80 19.80 -4.91
CA ALA A 38 -32.24 18.44 -5.12
C ALA A 38 -31.97 17.59 -3.91
N GLY A 39 -32.99 17.27 -3.15
CA GLY A 39 -32.91 16.50 -1.88
C GLY A 39 -33.52 15.10 -1.99
N ILE A 40 -33.89 14.54 -0.83
CA ILE A 40 -34.33 13.16 -0.63
C ILE A 40 -35.44 12.74 -1.62
N ARG A 41 -36.47 13.57 -1.75
CA ARG A 41 -37.61 13.26 -2.63
C ARG A 41 -37.25 13.20 -4.10
N THR A 42 -36.45 14.16 -4.58
CA THR A 42 -36.01 14.22 -5.97
C THR A 42 -35.19 12.98 -6.34
N PHE A 43 -34.22 12.63 -5.53
CA PHE A 43 -33.39 11.45 -5.76
C PHE A 43 -34.20 10.14 -5.66
N ALA A 44 -35.11 10.00 -4.70
CA ALA A 44 -35.99 8.83 -4.59
C ALA A 44 -36.90 8.68 -5.83
N ILE A 45 -37.50 9.77 -6.32
CA ILE A 45 -38.35 9.76 -7.50
C ILE A 45 -37.55 9.43 -8.77
N VAL A 46 -36.33 9.98 -8.92
CA VAL A 46 -35.49 9.73 -10.09
C VAL A 46 -34.99 8.28 -10.10
N ALA A 47 -34.62 7.68 -8.97
CA ALA A 47 -34.30 6.28 -8.90
C ALA A 47 -35.50 5.37 -9.21
N LEU A 48 -36.66 5.70 -8.64
CA LEU A 48 -37.91 4.99 -8.94
C LEU A 48 -38.29 5.08 -10.41
N LEU A 49 -38.13 6.25 -11.03
CA LEU A 49 -38.35 6.45 -12.47
C LEU A 49 -37.47 5.51 -13.31
N GLY A 50 -36.19 5.37 -12.93
CA GLY A 50 -35.25 4.42 -13.55
C GLY A 50 -35.77 2.97 -13.46
N THR A 51 -36.24 2.56 -12.29
CA THR A 51 -36.80 1.23 -12.09
C THR A 51 -38.07 0.99 -12.90
N LEU A 52 -39.01 1.92 -12.85
CA LEU A 52 -40.27 1.80 -13.58
C LEU A 52 -40.06 1.78 -15.10
N SER A 53 -39.22 2.66 -15.62
CA SER A 53 -38.90 2.70 -17.05
C SER A 53 -38.25 1.39 -17.53
N SER A 54 -37.37 0.79 -16.73
CA SER A 54 -36.74 -0.49 -17.10
C SER A 54 -37.70 -1.70 -17.05
N LEU A 55 -38.74 -1.64 -16.21
CA LEU A 55 -39.79 -2.67 -16.18
C LEU A 55 -40.72 -2.60 -17.39
N ILE A 56 -40.85 -1.45 -18.02
CA ILE A 56 -41.70 -1.24 -19.22
C ILE A 56 -40.94 -1.63 -20.50
N GLY A 57 -39.69 -1.19 -20.64
CA GLY A 57 -38.85 -1.51 -21.78
C GLY A 57 -37.71 -0.52 -22.03
N THR A 58 -36.80 -0.89 -22.93
CA THR A 58 -35.58 -0.10 -23.22
C THR A 58 -35.89 1.29 -23.78
N GLU A 59 -36.94 1.41 -24.60
CA GLU A 59 -37.37 2.71 -25.18
C GLU A 59 -37.78 3.69 -24.08
N PHE A 60 -38.45 3.18 -23.03
CA PHE A 60 -38.85 4.00 -21.88
C PHE A 60 -37.66 4.42 -21.03
N ILE A 61 -36.60 3.58 -20.92
CA ILE A 61 -35.35 3.98 -20.24
C ILE A 61 -34.73 5.19 -20.96
N ILE A 62 -34.65 5.15 -22.30
CA ILE A 62 -34.09 6.23 -23.11
C ILE A 62 -34.93 7.51 -22.97
N THR A 63 -36.24 7.38 -23.08
CA THR A 63 -37.16 8.52 -22.94
C THR A 63 -37.10 9.16 -21.56
N ALA A 64 -37.09 8.34 -20.51
CA ALA A 64 -36.98 8.80 -19.12
C ALA A 64 -35.62 9.44 -18.85
N MET A 65 -34.54 8.90 -19.41
CA MET A 65 -33.20 9.49 -19.32
C MET A 65 -33.15 10.89 -19.95
N ILE A 66 -33.79 11.08 -21.10
CA ILE A 66 -33.93 12.42 -21.73
C ILE A 66 -34.68 13.36 -20.76
N GLY A 67 -35.76 12.89 -20.13
CA GLY A 67 -36.46 13.66 -19.09
C GLY A 67 -35.57 14.06 -17.92
N VAL A 68 -34.70 13.17 -17.45
CA VAL A 68 -33.71 13.48 -16.40
C VAL A 68 -32.67 14.51 -16.88
N PHE A 69 -32.20 14.43 -18.13
CA PHE A 69 -31.33 15.46 -18.71
C PHE A 69 -32.00 16.82 -18.79
N LEU A 70 -33.26 16.89 -19.21
CA LEU A 70 -34.02 18.14 -19.23
C LEU A 70 -34.22 18.72 -17.82
N LEU A 71 -34.47 17.87 -16.83
CA LEU A 71 -34.57 18.28 -15.42
C LEU A 71 -33.22 18.85 -14.94
N VAL A 72 -32.12 18.20 -15.27
CA VAL A 72 -30.75 18.66 -14.93
C VAL A 72 -30.45 20.00 -15.59
N ILE A 73 -30.78 20.17 -16.85
CA ILE A 73 -30.62 21.45 -17.58
C ILE A 73 -31.46 22.55 -16.90
N GLY A 74 -32.72 22.29 -16.61
CA GLY A 74 -33.61 23.25 -15.93
C GLY A 74 -33.10 23.65 -14.55
N MET A 75 -32.59 22.68 -13.76
CA MET A 75 -32.01 22.92 -12.46
C MET A 75 -30.75 23.80 -12.56
N ASN A 76 -29.83 23.47 -13.48
CA ASN A 76 -28.60 24.26 -13.65
C ASN A 76 -28.86 25.66 -14.21
N THR A 77 -29.83 25.81 -15.12
CA THR A 77 -30.23 27.13 -15.64
C THR A 77 -30.77 28.00 -14.51
N ARG A 78 -31.60 27.44 -13.63
CA ARG A 78 -32.13 28.15 -12.48
C ARG A 78 -31.02 28.53 -11.50
N SER A 79 -30.14 27.58 -11.16
CA SER A 79 -29.02 27.84 -10.26
C SER A 79 -28.07 28.90 -10.81
N LEU A 80 -27.81 28.90 -12.12
CA LEU A 80 -26.95 29.88 -12.76
C LEU A 80 -27.57 31.30 -12.72
N ILE A 81 -28.89 31.41 -12.85
CA ILE A 81 -29.59 32.71 -12.80
C ILE A 81 -29.70 33.22 -11.35
N ALA A 82 -29.94 32.33 -10.38
CA ALA A 82 -30.17 32.69 -8.98
C ALA A 82 -28.92 32.88 -8.16
N GLU A 83 -27.88 32.00 -8.36
CA GLU A 83 -26.71 31.91 -7.50
C GLU A 83 -25.38 32.07 -8.25
N GLU A 84 -25.40 32.29 -9.58
CA GLU A 84 -24.21 32.35 -10.45
C GLU A 84 -23.33 31.10 -10.37
N THR A 85 -23.89 29.97 -9.91
CA THR A 85 -23.14 28.72 -9.72
C THR A 85 -23.78 27.55 -10.49
N LEU A 86 -22.96 26.56 -10.89
CA LEU A 86 -23.42 25.33 -11.52
C LEU A 86 -23.42 24.18 -10.53
N GLU A 87 -24.52 23.46 -10.45
CA GLU A 87 -24.70 22.26 -9.61
C GLU A 87 -24.18 20.98 -10.32
N ILE A 88 -22.93 21.01 -10.82
CA ILE A 88 -22.36 19.94 -11.64
C ILE A 88 -22.38 18.59 -10.92
N THR A 89 -21.95 18.57 -9.67
CA THR A 89 -21.87 17.31 -8.89
C THR A 89 -23.26 16.74 -8.59
N THR A 90 -24.23 17.59 -8.28
CA THR A 90 -25.63 17.18 -8.04
C THR A 90 -26.26 16.66 -9.34
N SER A 91 -25.95 17.29 -10.45
CA SER A 91 -26.37 16.87 -11.80
C SER A 91 -25.86 15.48 -12.17
N ALA A 92 -24.55 15.28 -11.99
CA ALA A 92 -23.93 13.96 -12.21
C ALA A 92 -24.53 12.89 -11.29
N ALA A 93 -24.76 13.22 -10.02
CA ALA A 93 -25.37 12.31 -9.05
C ALA A 93 -26.82 11.93 -9.45
N LEU A 94 -27.62 12.87 -9.97
CA LEU A 94 -28.97 12.57 -10.44
C LEU A 94 -28.97 11.60 -11.63
N ILE A 95 -28.07 11.79 -12.60
CA ILE A 95 -27.95 10.91 -13.76
C ILE A 95 -27.55 9.50 -13.32
N VAL A 96 -26.51 9.39 -12.48
CA VAL A 96 -26.05 8.09 -11.94
C VAL A 96 -27.17 7.44 -11.14
N ASN A 97 -27.89 8.18 -10.31
CA ASN A 97 -29.00 7.67 -9.50
C ASN A 97 -30.13 7.08 -10.35
N PHE A 98 -30.46 7.69 -11.47
CA PHE A 98 -31.39 7.13 -12.45
C PHE A 98 -30.91 5.80 -13.03
N ILE A 99 -29.62 5.72 -13.42
CA ILE A 99 -29.00 4.50 -13.94
C ILE A 99 -29.03 3.38 -12.88
N LEU A 100 -28.71 3.70 -11.61
CA LEU A 100 -28.80 2.74 -10.51
C LEU A 100 -30.22 2.20 -10.34
N GLY A 101 -31.23 3.09 -10.42
CA GLY A 101 -32.63 2.68 -10.41
C GLY A 101 -32.98 1.75 -11.58
N ALA A 102 -32.54 2.08 -12.79
CA ALA A 102 -32.75 1.23 -13.97
C ALA A 102 -32.11 -0.15 -13.82
N LEU A 103 -30.92 -0.24 -13.26
CA LEU A 103 -30.24 -1.51 -12.95
C LEU A 103 -31.05 -2.36 -11.94
N VAL A 104 -31.66 -1.73 -10.92
CA VAL A 104 -32.55 -2.45 -9.98
C VAL A 104 -33.73 -3.05 -10.72
N GLY A 105 -34.35 -2.29 -11.62
CA GLY A 105 -35.48 -2.77 -12.42
C GLY A 105 -35.10 -3.93 -13.35
N LEU A 106 -33.89 -3.92 -13.91
CA LEU A 106 -33.32 -5.01 -14.71
C LEU A 106 -32.96 -6.27 -13.86
N GLY A 107 -33.06 -6.19 -12.53
CA GLY A 107 -32.83 -7.31 -11.63
C GLY A 107 -31.47 -7.35 -10.96
N HIS A 108 -30.60 -6.38 -11.21
CA HIS A 108 -29.34 -6.26 -10.49
C HIS A 108 -29.57 -5.64 -9.11
N MET A 109 -29.18 -6.33 -8.04
CA MET A 109 -29.37 -5.83 -6.67
C MET A 109 -28.07 -5.31 -6.05
N PHE A 110 -26.99 -6.09 -6.16
CA PHE A 110 -25.70 -5.76 -5.55
C PHE A 110 -25.06 -4.50 -6.17
N THR A 111 -24.94 -4.45 -7.49
CA THR A 111 -24.26 -3.37 -8.21
C THR A 111 -24.86 -1.98 -7.93
N PRO A 112 -26.20 -1.76 -8.01
CA PRO A 112 -26.77 -0.44 -7.75
C PRO A 112 -26.68 -0.05 -6.27
N VAL A 113 -26.80 -0.99 -5.32
CA VAL A 113 -26.64 -0.68 -3.89
C VAL A 113 -25.18 -0.29 -3.61
N ALA A 114 -24.21 -1.06 -4.09
CA ALA A 114 -22.80 -0.74 -3.95
C ALA A 114 -22.45 0.61 -4.61
N GLY A 115 -22.97 0.86 -5.83
CA GLY A 115 -22.80 2.13 -6.54
C GLY A 115 -23.37 3.31 -5.78
N ALA A 116 -24.55 3.17 -5.17
CA ALA A 116 -25.15 4.21 -4.35
C ALA A 116 -24.32 4.53 -3.10
N ILE A 117 -23.82 3.50 -2.43
CA ILE A 117 -22.97 3.69 -1.24
C ILE A 117 -21.67 4.42 -1.63
N ILE A 118 -20.99 3.97 -2.69
CA ILE A 118 -19.77 4.61 -3.18
C ILE A 118 -20.03 6.06 -3.60
N MET A 119 -21.09 6.31 -4.34
CA MET A 119 -21.47 7.66 -4.76
C MET A 119 -21.74 8.56 -3.56
N THR A 120 -22.54 8.09 -2.58
CA THR A 120 -22.84 8.84 -1.36
C THR A 120 -21.57 9.15 -0.57
N MET A 121 -20.64 8.19 -0.47
CA MET A 121 -19.35 8.37 0.18
C MET A 121 -18.52 9.46 -0.52
N LEU A 122 -18.42 9.43 -1.85
CA LEU A 122 -17.68 10.43 -2.61
C LEU A 122 -18.29 11.84 -2.46
N LEU A 123 -19.62 11.92 -2.38
CA LEU A 123 -20.33 13.18 -2.17
C LEU A 123 -20.10 13.71 -0.74
N ALA A 124 -20.19 12.84 0.27
CA ALA A 124 -20.00 13.20 1.68
C ALA A 124 -18.57 13.65 1.99
N TRP A 125 -17.58 13.05 1.35
CA TRP A 125 -16.16 13.35 1.58
C TRP A 125 -15.61 14.47 0.70
N LYS A 126 -16.46 15.30 0.12
CA LYS A 126 -16.04 16.42 -0.75
C LYS A 126 -14.97 17.29 -0.11
N THR A 127 -15.18 17.69 1.14
CA THR A 127 -14.26 18.60 1.86
C THR A 127 -12.91 17.93 2.11
N GLU A 128 -12.94 16.68 2.56
CA GLU A 128 -11.75 15.88 2.83
C GLU A 128 -10.96 15.61 1.55
N LEU A 129 -11.64 15.22 0.48
CA LEU A 129 -11.03 14.98 -0.84
C LEU A 129 -10.41 16.27 -1.42
N ASN A 130 -11.11 17.40 -1.31
CA ASN A 130 -10.57 18.69 -1.77
C ASN A 130 -9.36 19.13 -0.93
N ARG A 131 -9.41 18.96 0.40
CA ARG A 131 -8.27 19.25 1.27
C ARG A 131 -7.08 18.34 0.94
N PHE A 132 -7.33 17.05 0.73
CA PHE A 132 -6.31 16.10 0.32
C PHE A 132 -5.70 16.50 -1.02
N ALA A 133 -6.52 16.73 -2.06
CA ALA A 133 -6.06 17.11 -3.39
C ALA A 133 -5.33 18.45 -3.41
N GLY A 134 -5.86 19.47 -2.72
CA GLY A 134 -5.23 20.78 -2.62
C GLY A 134 -3.92 20.79 -1.82
N GLY A 135 -3.74 19.77 -0.99
CA GLY A 135 -2.49 19.55 -0.27
C GLY A 135 -1.41 18.83 -1.09
N LEU A 136 -1.72 18.19 -2.23
CA LEU A 136 -0.76 17.42 -3.01
C LEU A 136 0.23 18.30 -3.79
N GLN A 137 1.50 17.94 -3.73
CA GLN A 137 2.51 18.55 -4.60
C GLN A 137 2.43 17.95 -6.02
N PRO A 138 2.82 18.71 -7.07
CA PRO A 138 2.85 18.19 -8.44
C PRO A 138 3.70 16.91 -8.61
N SER A 139 4.76 16.77 -7.81
CA SER A 139 5.61 15.57 -7.78
C SER A 139 4.88 14.34 -7.23
N GLU A 140 3.94 14.51 -6.31
CA GLU A 140 3.15 13.43 -5.71
C GLU A 140 2.09 12.93 -6.69
N ILE A 141 1.41 13.86 -7.36
CA ILE A 141 0.46 13.54 -8.42
C ILE A 141 1.16 12.75 -9.53
N ARG A 142 2.35 13.21 -9.97
CA ARG A 142 3.15 12.48 -10.96
C ARG A 142 3.52 11.08 -10.48
N SER A 143 3.89 10.94 -9.21
CA SER A 143 4.22 9.64 -8.62
C SER A 143 3.03 8.68 -8.57
N ALA A 144 1.84 9.18 -8.21
CA ALA A 144 0.61 8.40 -8.23
C ALA A 144 0.23 7.96 -9.65
N ILE A 145 0.31 8.87 -10.63
CA ILE A 145 0.06 8.58 -12.05
C ILE A 145 1.07 7.53 -12.55
N LEU A 146 2.35 7.66 -12.20
CA LEU A 146 3.39 6.71 -12.59
C LEU A 146 3.11 5.32 -11.99
N LEU A 147 2.71 5.24 -10.72
CA LEU A 147 2.33 3.97 -10.09
C LEU A 147 1.12 3.34 -10.80
N GLY A 148 0.11 4.16 -11.14
CA GLY A 148 -1.04 3.71 -11.93
C GLY A 148 -0.63 3.20 -13.31
N LEU A 149 0.25 3.92 -14.01
CA LEU A 149 0.79 3.50 -15.32
C LEU A 149 1.52 2.16 -15.21
N ILE A 150 2.39 2.00 -14.22
CA ILE A 150 3.17 0.78 -14.00
C ILE A 150 2.24 -0.40 -13.67
N GLY A 151 1.21 -0.20 -12.81
CA GLY A 151 0.35 -1.26 -12.33
C GLY A 151 -0.79 -1.62 -13.29
N PHE A 152 -1.43 -0.63 -13.90
CA PHE A 152 -2.65 -0.86 -14.67
C PHE A 152 -2.46 -0.83 -16.19
N VAL A 153 -1.39 -0.20 -16.70
CA VAL A 153 -1.14 -0.11 -18.13
C VAL A 153 -0.04 -1.05 -18.57
N ILE A 154 1.14 -1.00 -17.93
CA ILE A 154 2.29 -1.78 -18.35
C ILE A 154 2.15 -3.25 -17.92
N TYR A 155 1.79 -3.50 -16.66
CA TYR A 155 1.71 -4.85 -16.12
C TYR A 155 0.83 -5.82 -16.94
N PRO A 156 -0.41 -5.48 -17.35
CA PRO A 156 -1.25 -6.40 -18.12
C PRO A 156 -0.75 -6.74 -19.52
N ILE A 157 0.21 -5.97 -20.07
CA ILE A 157 0.78 -6.18 -21.40
C ILE A 157 1.97 -7.13 -21.33
N LEU A 158 2.57 -7.31 -20.15
CA LEU A 158 3.77 -8.13 -19.99
C LEU A 158 3.43 -9.62 -20.07
N PRO A 159 4.27 -10.41 -20.77
CA PRO A 159 4.07 -11.85 -20.85
C PRO A 159 4.34 -12.50 -19.49
N ASP A 160 3.39 -13.32 -19.05
CA ASP A 160 3.56 -14.17 -17.86
C ASP A 160 4.16 -15.52 -18.25
N ARG A 161 5.40 -15.47 -18.70
CA ARG A 161 6.20 -16.66 -19.03
C ARG A 161 7.68 -16.33 -18.99
N TYR A 162 8.51 -17.35 -18.78
CA TYR A 162 9.95 -17.21 -18.94
C TYR A 162 10.28 -16.94 -20.40
N ILE A 163 11.04 -15.86 -20.66
CA ILE A 163 11.42 -15.44 -22.01
C ILE A 163 12.80 -15.96 -22.43
N ASP A 164 13.56 -16.53 -21.50
CA ASP A 164 14.87 -17.09 -21.72
C ASP A 164 14.86 -18.63 -21.67
N PRO A 165 15.76 -19.31 -22.41
CA PRO A 165 15.86 -20.79 -22.48
C PRO A 165 16.18 -21.44 -21.13
N TRP A 166 16.80 -20.70 -20.21
CA TRP A 166 17.22 -21.19 -18.91
C TRP A 166 16.20 -20.93 -17.78
N GLN A 167 15.05 -20.34 -18.12
CA GLN A 167 13.98 -19.99 -17.16
C GLN A 167 14.49 -19.11 -16.01
N LEU A 168 15.32 -18.12 -16.33
CA LEU A 168 15.91 -17.20 -15.37
C LEU A 168 15.04 -15.96 -15.13
N PHE A 169 14.32 -15.52 -16.18
CA PHE A 169 13.61 -14.25 -16.15
C PHE A 169 12.18 -14.33 -16.68
N ASN A 170 11.21 -13.98 -15.82
CA ASN A 170 9.82 -13.75 -16.17
C ASN A 170 9.52 -12.24 -16.03
N PRO A 171 9.13 -11.54 -17.12
CA PRO A 171 8.85 -10.11 -17.08
C PRO A 171 7.70 -9.73 -16.12
N SER A 172 6.63 -10.53 -16.07
CA SER A 172 5.48 -10.30 -15.20
C SER A 172 5.88 -10.34 -13.71
N ASP A 173 6.67 -11.34 -13.30
CA ASP A 173 7.16 -11.46 -11.92
C ASP A 173 8.06 -10.31 -11.51
N ALA A 174 8.96 -9.89 -12.38
CA ALA A 174 9.82 -8.76 -12.13
C ALA A 174 8.99 -7.49 -11.94
N TRP A 175 7.96 -7.33 -12.77
CA TRP A 175 7.11 -6.15 -12.73
C TRP A 175 6.18 -6.10 -11.52
N ILE A 176 5.60 -7.23 -11.10
CA ILE A 176 4.84 -7.34 -9.83
C ILE A 176 5.72 -6.91 -8.66
N SER A 177 6.98 -7.35 -8.64
CA SER A 177 7.91 -6.97 -7.58
C SER A 177 8.20 -5.47 -7.57
N ILE A 178 8.33 -4.85 -8.74
CA ILE A 178 8.48 -3.40 -8.88
C ILE A 178 7.23 -2.67 -8.36
N ILE A 179 6.02 -3.13 -8.75
CA ILE A 179 4.75 -2.55 -8.31
C ILE A 179 4.62 -2.64 -6.78
N ALA A 180 4.91 -3.81 -6.20
CA ALA A 180 4.81 -4.00 -4.76
C ALA A 180 5.72 -3.04 -3.99
N ILE A 181 6.96 -2.90 -4.40
CA ILE A 181 7.92 -2.03 -3.72
C ILE A 181 7.62 -0.55 -3.97
N ALA A 182 7.25 -0.18 -5.19
CA ALA A 182 6.82 1.18 -5.50
C ALA A 182 5.54 1.55 -4.72
N GLY A 183 4.59 0.61 -4.63
CA GLY A 183 3.36 0.76 -3.85
C GLY A 183 3.61 0.94 -2.35
N ILE A 184 4.45 0.10 -1.76
CA ILE A 184 4.88 0.24 -0.36
C ILE A 184 5.54 1.61 -0.16
N GLY A 185 6.43 2.02 -1.06
CA GLY A 185 7.10 3.31 -1.01
C GLY A 185 6.12 4.49 -1.11
N PHE A 186 5.10 4.39 -1.96
CA PHE A 186 4.07 5.40 -2.13
C PHE A 186 3.18 5.53 -0.89
N VAL A 187 2.64 4.41 -0.40
CA VAL A 187 1.82 4.37 0.83
C VAL A 187 2.59 4.96 2.00
N ASN A 188 3.84 4.56 2.14
CA ASN A 188 4.72 5.06 3.20
C ASN A 188 4.97 6.58 3.11
N TYR A 189 5.15 7.10 1.89
CA TYR A 189 5.27 8.53 1.68
C TYR A 189 3.98 9.28 2.05
N VAL A 190 2.81 8.76 1.68
CA VAL A 190 1.50 9.31 2.07
C VAL A 190 1.36 9.32 3.60
N CYS A 191 1.71 8.21 4.26
CA CYS A 191 1.71 8.12 5.72
C CYS A 191 2.66 9.16 6.36
N LEU A 192 3.87 9.28 5.85
CA LEU A 192 4.81 10.29 6.33
C LEU A 192 4.21 11.70 6.24
N ARG A 193 3.55 12.01 5.14
CA ARG A 193 2.95 13.32 4.92
C ARG A 193 1.78 13.61 5.88
N ILE A 194 0.92 12.62 6.10
CA ILE A 194 -0.21 12.73 7.04
C ILE A 194 0.31 12.95 8.47
N PHE A 195 1.39 12.26 8.85
CA PHE A 195 1.97 12.28 10.18
C PHE A 195 3.21 13.18 10.29
N SER A 196 3.47 14.06 9.32
CA SER A 196 4.73 14.85 9.20
C SER A 196 5.01 15.83 10.34
N THR A 197 4.05 16.08 11.22
CA THR A 197 4.23 16.95 12.41
C THR A 197 5.06 16.30 13.51
N SER A 198 5.47 15.03 13.35
CA SER A 198 6.04 14.21 14.42
C SER A 198 7.57 14.10 14.43
N GLY A 199 8.30 14.95 13.67
CA GLY A 199 9.74 15.11 13.84
C GLY A 199 10.62 13.98 13.29
N LEU A 200 11.88 13.99 13.76
CA LEU A 200 12.99 13.16 13.25
C LEU A 200 12.78 11.64 13.41
N TYR A 201 12.10 11.21 14.47
CA TYR A 201 11.84 9.78 14.72
C TYR A 201 10.87 9.17 13.70
N MET A 202 9.79 9.87 13.37
CA MET A 202 8.88 9.42 12.31
C MET A 202 9.56 9.41 10.95
N GLY A 203 10.44 10.40 10.70
CA GLY A 203 11.29 10.41 9.51
C GLY A 203 12.20 9.18 9.42
N ALA A 204 12.78 8.72 10.52
CA ALA A 204 13.61 7.52 10.57
C ALA A 204 12.78 6.24 10.30
N ILE A 205 11.58 6.12 10.88
CA ILE A 205 10.68 4.99 10.64
C ILE A 205 10.25 4.96 9.18
N PHE A 206 9.61 6.03 8.70
CA PHE A 206 9.08 6.08 7.35
C PHE A 206 10.18 6.06 6.29
N GLY A 207 11.30 6.72 6.53
CA GLY A 207 12.46 6.64 5.66
C GLY A 207 13.03 5.21 5.58
N GLY A 208 13.10 4.51 6.72
CA GLY A 208 13.52 3.11 6.80
C GLY A 208 12.62 2.16 6.02
N LEU A 209 11.31 2.41 6.01
CA LEU A 209 10.36 1.68 5.18
C LEU A 209 10.58 1.92 3.67
N VAL A 210 11.09 3.07 3.24
CA VAL A 210 11.43 3.34 1.82
C VAL A 210 12.81 2.80 1.48
N ASN A 211 13.84 3.31 2.15
CA ASN A 211 15.24 2.94 1.92
C ASN A 211 16.07 3.18 3.18
N SER A 212 16.34 2.10 3.92
CA SER A 212 17.05 2.18 5.19
C SER A 212 18.45 2.80 5.08
N SER A 213 19.23 2.42 4.06
CA SER A 213 20.59 2.91 3.89
C SER A 213 20.64 4.41 3.53
N ALA A 214 19.74 4.85 2.65
CA ALA A 214 19.62 6.29 2.33
C ALA A 214 19.17 7.10 3.55
N THR A 215 18.24 6.57 4.34
CA THR A 215 17.76 7.23 5.57
C THR A 215 18.85 7.33 6.62
N VAL A 216 19.61 6.26 6.85
CA VAL A 216 20.73 6.29 7.79
C VAL A 216 21.82 7.27 7.32
N ALA A 217 22.11 7.30 6.01
CA ALA A 217 23.08 8.24 5.44
C ALA A 217 22.62 9.69 5.64
N GLU A 218 21.35 10.00 5.39
CA GLU A 218 20.75 11.33 5.57
C GLU A 218 20.76 11.76 7.05
N VAL A 219 20.25 10.88 7.93
CA VAL A 219 20.21 11.16 9.38
C VAL A 219 21.62 11.35 9.94
N SER A 220 22.59 10.52 9.52
CA SER A 220 23.97 10.65 9.99
C SER A 220 24.66 11.91 9.50
N SER A 221 24.35 12.38 8.27
CA SER A 221 24.89 13.64 7.75
C SER A 221 24.36 14.85 8.52
N ARG A 222 23.08 14.85 8.87
CA ARG A 222 22.45 15.90 9.69
C ARG A 222 22.97 15.91 11.14
N ALA A 223 23.21 14.74 11.70
CA ALA A 223 23.76 14.64 13.05
C ALA A 223 25.15 15.26 13.19
N GLN A 224 25.90 15.37 12.10
CA GLN A 224 27.19 16.06 12.07
C GLN A 224 27.06 17.59 12.27
N SER A 225 25.97 18.20 11.76
CA SER A 225 25.74 19.64 11.80
C SER A 225 24.89 20.11 13.00
N SER A 226 24.35 19.19 13.78
CA SER A 226 23.46 19.46 14.91
C SER A 226 23.80 18.57 16.11
N ASN A 227 23.36 18.96 17.33
CA ASN A 227 23.60 18.21 18.58
C ASN A 227 22.83 16.87 18.64
N LEU A 228 22.65 16.20 17.49
CA LEU A 228 21.86 14.97 17.31
C LEU A 228 22.67 13.68 17.48
N SER A 229 23.99 13.79 17.73
CA SER A 229 24.87 12.61 17.87
C SER A 229 24.39 11.63 18.94
N SER A 230 23.83 12.12 20.05
CA SER A 230 23.28 11.28 21.13
C SER A 230 22.04 10.48 20.71
N LYS A 231 21.24 11.00 19.74
CA LYS A 231 20.03 10.34 19.25
C LYS A 231 20.32 9.37 18.09
N MET A 232 21.53 9.40 17.53
CA MET A 232 21.87 8.68 16.30
C MET A 232 21.68 7.16 16.40
N THR A 233 22.04 6.56 17.53
CA THR A 233 21.86 5.12 17.75
C THR A 233 20.38 4.73 17.68
N SER A 234 19.52 5.44 18.39
CA SER A 234 18.08 5.18 18.39
C SER A 234 17.43 5.39 17.03
N LEU A 235 17.85 6.42 16.28
CA LEU A 235 17.36 6.69 14.92
C LEU A 235 17.78 5.59 13.94
N CYS A 236 19.01 5.12 14.02
CA CYS A 236 19.52 4.01 13.21
C CYS A 236 18.77 2.70 13.52
N LEU A 237 18.54 2.38 14.80
CA LEU A 237 17.79 1.20 15.21
C LEU A 237 16.33 1.26 14.78
N LEU A 238 15.65 2.44 14.87
CA LEU A 238 14.30 2.63 14.36
C LEU A 238 14.20 2.40 12.85
N THR A 239 15.17 2.94 12.11
CA THR A 239 15.28 2.72 10.66
C THR A 239 15.45 1.23 10.34
N THR A 240 16.21 0.51 11.16
CA THR A 240 16.45 -0.93 11.01
C THR A 240 15.18 -1.74 11.34
N ILE A 241 14.44 -1.39 12.40
CA ILE A 241 13.14 -2.02 12.72
C ILE A 241 12.15 -1.81 11.57
N ALA A 242 12.07 -0.60 11.03
CA ALA A 242 11.23 -0.29 9.89
C ALA A 242 11.59 -1.12 8.64
N MET A 243 12.87 -1.30 8.37
CA MET A 243 13.36 -2.19 7.31
C MET A 243 12.93 -3.64 7.52
N PHE A 244 13.01 -4.16 8.75
CA PHE A 244 12.54 -5.52 9.06
C PHE A 244 11.05 -5.67 8.81
N ALA A 245 10.24 -4.71 9.25
CA ALA A 245 8.81 -4.69 8.99
C ALA A 245 8.50 -4.67 7.48
N ARG A 246 9.19 -3.84 6.69
CA ARG A 246 9.05 -3.81 5.24
C ARG A 246 9.39 -5.16 4.60
N ASN A 247 10.52 -5.76 4.97
CA ASN A 247 10.94 -7.03 4.39
C ASN A 247 9.99 -8.17 4.78
N LEU A 248 9.42 -8.15 5.99
CA LEU A 248 8.34 -9.04 6.40
C LEU A 248 7.10 -8.87 5.51
N ILE A 249 6.67 -7.63 5.27
CA ILE A 249 5.53 -7.33 4.39
C ILE A 249 5.80 -7.83 2.96
N ILE A 250 6.98 -7.57 2.40
CA ILE A 250 7.34 -8.03 1.06
C ILE A 250 7.29 -9.56 1.00
N ALA A 251 7.95 -10.25 1.93
CA ALA A 251 8.01 -11.72 1.93
C ALA A 251 6.61 -12.35 2.02
N THR A 252 5.75 -11.84 2.90
CA THR A 252 4.39 -12.36 3.12
C THR A 252 3.42 -11.98 2.02
N LEU A 253 3.59 -10.83 1.38
CA LEU A 253 2.76 -10.38 0.25
C LEU A 253 2.87 -11.35 -0.94
N PHE A 254 4.09 -11.81 -1.26
CA PHE A 254 4.32 -12.75 -2.35
C PHE A 254 4.09 -14.20 -1.94
N VAL A 255 4.46 -14.57 -0.72
CA VAL A 255 4.36 -15.94 -0.20
C VAL A 255 3.86 -15.91 1.24
N PRO A 256 2.54 -15.95 1.48
CA PRO A 256 1.99 -15.92 2.84
C PRO A 256 2.59 -17.00 3.76
N ALA A 257 2.91 -18.17 3.22
CA ALA A 257 3.56 -19.26 3.96
C ALA A 257 4.95 -18.91 4.50
N SER A 258 5.65 -17.89 3.93
CA SER A 258 6.94 -17.43 4.44
C SER A 258 6.84 -16.73 5.79
N LEU A 259 5.62 -16.35 6.21
CA LEU A 259 5.36 -15.72 7.51
C LEU A 259 5.87 -16.58 8.66
N SER A 260 5.70 -17.91 8.58
CA SER A 260 6.15 -18.84 9.62
C SER A 260 7.67 -18.79 9.85
N ALA A 261 8.44 -18.60 8.78
CA ALA A 261 9.90 -18.50 8.85
C ALA A 261 10.39 -17.10 9.20
N THR A 262 9.67 -16.04 8.81
CA THR A 262 10.14 -14.66 8.90
C THR A 262 9.65 -13.92 10.14
N LEU A 263 8.43 -14.21 10.62
CA LEU A 263 7.79 -13.44 11.68
C LEU A 263 8.58 -13.49 12.99
N ILE A 264 8.89 -14.69 13.46
CA ILE A 264 9.58 -14.87 14.76
C ILE A 264 10.98 -14.23 14.74
N PRO A 265 11.85 -14.52 13.75
CA PRO A 265 13.18 -13.90 13.71
C PRO A 265 13.14 -12.38 13.60
N LEU A 266 12.36 -11.83 12.66
CA LEU A 266 12.28 -10.38 12.45
C LEU A 266 11.62 -9.66 13.62
N ALA A 267 10.64 -10.28 14.28
CA ALA A 267 10.05 -9.75 15.50
C ALA A 267 11.04 -9.77 16.68
N ALA A 268 11.75 -10.88 16.88
CA ALA A 268 12.77 -10.98 17.93
C ALA A 268 13.88 -9.93 17.75
N MET A 269 14.39 -9.78 16.53
CA MET A 269 15.37 -8.75 16.18
C MET A 269 14.83 -7.34 16.43
N SER A 270 13.57 -7.09 16.06
CA SER A 270 12.90 -5.80 16.28
C SER A 270 12.69 -5.50 17.76
N LEU A 271 12.30 -6.50 18.55
CA LEU A 271 12.14 -6.36 20.00
C LEU A 271 13.46 -6.06 20.70
N VAL A 272 14.54 -6.73 20.31
CA VAL A 272 15.88 -6.45 20.87
C VAL A 272 16.35 -5.04 20.50
N ALA A 273 16.16 -4.63 19.24
CA ALA A 273 16.48 -3.27 18.81
C ALA A 273 15.64 -2.23 19.56
N PHE A 274 14.35 -2.49 19.76
CA PHE A 274 13.45 -1.63 20.51
C PHE A 274 13.79 -1.55 21.99
N PHE A 275 14.23 -2.67 22.61
CA PHE A 275 14.73 -2.69 23.97
C PHE A 275 15.93 -1.75 24.15
N PHE A 276 16.88 -1.74 23.22
CA PHE A 276 18.01 -0.80 23.27
C PHE A 276 17.56 0.65 23.16
N ILE A 277 16.56 0.96 22.31
CA ILE A 277 15.99 2.31 22.18
C ILE A 277 15.39 2.78 23.51
N ILE A 278 14.60 1.91 24.18
CA ILE A 278 13.98 2.26 25.48
C ILE A 278 15.06 2.47 26.55
N ARG A 279 16.05 1.58 26.60
CA ARG A 279 17.15 1.67 27.56
C ARG A 279 17.90 3.01 27.46
N ASP A 280 17.99 3.56 26.27
CA ASP A 280 18.70 4.80 26.02
C ASP A 280 18.00 6.05 26.55
N LYS A 281 16.79 5.93 27.13
CA LYS A 281 15.97 7.03 27.67
C LYS A 281 15.78 8.22 26.72
N VAL A 282 16.02 8.00 25.44
CA VAL A 282 15.95 9.05 24.41
C VAL A 282 14.49 9.47 24.17
N LEU A 283 13.53 8.59 24.47
CA LEU A 283 12.08 8.86 24.40
C LEU A 283 11.56 9.74 25.56
N GLU A 284 12.27 9.82 26.70
CA GLU A 284 11.89 10.66 27.84
C GLU A 284 12.23 12.15 27.67
N GLY A 285 13.18 12.47 26.80
CA GLY A 285 13.43 13.86 26.39
C GLY A 285 12.24 14.34 25.55
N LYS A 286 11.51 15.37 25.99
CA LYS A 286 10.44 16.06 25.25
C LYS A 286 10.76 16.03 23.77
N LEU A 287 9.88 15.45 22.97
CA LEU A 287 9.83 15.62 21.52
C LEU A 287 9.73 17.15 21.27
N THR A 288 10.86 17.81 21.26
CA THR A 288 10.93 19.24 20.92
C THR A 288 10.60 19.32 19.44
N SER A 289 9.46 19.90 19.16
CA SER A 289 8.83 20.07 17.86
C SER A 289 9.64 20.95 16.87
N ASN A 290 10.91 21.22 17.15
CA ASN A 290 11.76 22.11 16.35
C ASN A 290 12.75 21.37 15.46
N ASP A 291 12.81 20.04 15.48
CA ASP A 291 13.68 19.31 14.55
C ASP A 291 13.00 19.31 13.16
N ALA A 292 13.63 19.94 12.17
CA ALA A 292 13.11 19.97 10.81
C ALA A 292 12.85 18.56 10.28
N PRO A 293 11.69 18.30 9.66
CA PRO A 293 11.36 16.98 9.12
C PRO A 293 12.40 16.53 8.10
N LEU A 294 12.66 15.22 8.04
CA LEU A 294 13.53 14.65 7.01
C LEU A 294 12.93 14.97 5.63
N ALA A 295 13.69 15.66 4.79
CA ALA A 295 13.31 15.90 3.41
C ALA A 295 13.45 14.55 2.67
N LEU A 296 12.34 13.87 2.44
CA LEU A 296 12.32 12.72 1.56
C LEU A 296 12.08 13.21 0.13
N ASP A 297 12.93 12.76 -0.79
CA ASP A 297 12.70 12.92 -2.21
C ASP A 297 11.35 12.33 -2.63
N SER A 298 10.83 12.79 -3.80
CA SER A 298 9.65 12.22 -4.43
C SER A 298 9.62 10.69 -4.33
N PRO A 299 8.51 10.07 -3.86
CA PRO A 299 8.47 8.65 -3.50
C PRO A 299 8.74 7.74 -4.70
N ILE A 300 8.26 8.13 -5.87
CA ILE A 300 8.38 7.36 -7.11
C ILE A 300 8.92 8.27 -8.21
N SER A 301 10.06 7.90 -8.77
CA SER A 301 10.57 8.46 -10.02
C SER A 301 10.92 7.33 -10.98
N ILE A 302 10.79 7.57 -12.29
CA ILE A 302 11.14 6.57 -13.32
C ILE A 302 12.56 6.03 -13.10
N LYS A 303 13.50 6.90 -12.75
CA LYS A 303 14.89 6.51 -12.48
C LYS A 303 14.99 5.54 -11.29
N LYS A 304 14.25 5.79 -10.19
CA LYS A 304 14.22 4.90 -9.02
C LYS A 304 13.57 3.56 -9.37
N VAL A 305 12.46 3.58 -10.13
CA VAL A 305 11.74 2.37 -10.59
C VAL A 305 12.61 1.51 -11.49
N LEU A 306 13.25 2.10 -12.50
CA LEU A 306 14.16 1.38 -13.42
C LEU A 306 15.42 0.86 -12.70
N GLY A 307 16.00 1.67 -11.82
CA GLY A 307 17.15 1.25 -11.00
C GLY A 307 16.81 0.09 -10.08
N PHE A 308 15.61 0.12 -9.47
CA PHE A 308 15.15 -0.97 -8.63
C PHE A 308 14.84 -2.23 -9.45
N GLY A 309 14.16 -2.08 -10.60
CA GLY A 309 13.85 -3.18 -11.50
C GLY A 309 15.11 -3.87 -12.05
N SER A 310 16.10 -3.09 -12.50
CA SER A 310 17.38 -3.65 -12.98
C SER A 310 18.13 -4.41 -11.88
N LEU A 311 18.15 -3.87 -10.66
CA LEU A 311 18.75 -4.53 -9.51
C LEU A 311 18.01 -5.82 -9.13
N PHE A 312 16.66 -5.78 -9.12
CA PHE A 312 15.84 -6.97 -8.91
C PHE A 312 16.17 -8.07 -9.92
N ILE A 313 16.23 -7.74 -11.21
CA ILE A 313 16.56 -8.69 -12.30
C ILE A 313 17.94 -9.29 -12.08
N LEU A 314 18.94 -8.48 -11.79
CA LEU A 314 20.31 -8.97 -11.53
C LEU A 314 20.35 -9.92 -10.33
N ILE A 315 19.66 -9.59 -9.23
CA ILE A 315 19.60 -10.44 -8.04
C ILE A 315 18.81 -11.72 -8.32
N ALA A 316 17.69 -11.65 -9.05
CA ALA A 316 16.88 -12.80 -9.38
C ALA A 316 17.63 -13.78 -10.30
N ILE A 317 18.30 -13.28 -11.32
CA ILE A 317 19.14 -14.11 -12.22
C ILE A 317 20.32 -14.71 -11.45
N GLY A 318 21.05 -13.88 -10.69
CA GLY A 318 22.18 -14.33 -9.88
C GLY A 318 21.76 -15.37 -8.84
N GLY A 319 20.64 -15.14 -8.15
CA GLY A 319 20.07 -16.07 -7.18
C GLY A 319 19.65 -17.40 -7.79
N THR A 320 19.03 -17.37 -8.97
CA THR A 320 18.65 -18.60 -9.71
C THR A 320 19.87 -19.39 -10.14
N LEU A 321 20.90 -18.72 -10.66
CA LEU A 321 22.15 -19.37 -11.03
C LEU A 321 22.88 -19.96 -9.82
N LEU A 322 23.04 -19.19 -8.74
CA LEU A 322 23.67 -19.67 -7.53
C LEU A 322 22.89 -20.82 -6.88
N ASN A 323 21.55 -20.78 -6.92
CA ASN A 323 20.73 -21.90 -6.48
C ASN A 323 20.96 -23.17 -7.31
N ARG A 324 21.12 -23.00 -8.61
CA ARG A 324 21.35 -24.14 -9.55
C ARG A 324 22.70 -24.81 -9.32
N PHE A 325 23.75 -24.01 -9.02
CA PHE A 325 25.11 -24.55 -8.83
C PHE A 325 25.37 -24.99 -7.39
N PHE A 326 24.84 -24.29 -6.40
CA PHE A 326 25.17 -24.46 -4.99
C PHE A 326 23.95 -24.77 -4.10
N GLY A 327 22.75 -24.96 -4.70
CA GLY A 327 21.52 -25.23 -3.99
C GLY A 327 21.19 -24.14 -2.96
N SER A 328 20.66 -24.54 -1.81
CA SER A 328 20.25 -23.63 -0.73
C SER A 328 21.37 -22.69 -0.27
N TYR A 329 22.63 -23.13 -0.28
CA TYR A 329 23.76 -22.28 0.11
C TYR A 329 23.98 -21.13 -0.87
N GLY A 330 23.77 -21.35 -2.17
CA GLY A 330 23.83 -20.29 -3.17
C GLY A 330 22.79 -19.21 -2.97
N LEU A 331 21.59 -19.58 -2.51
CA LEU A 331 20.53 -18.62 -2.18
C LEU A 331 20.83 -17.84 -0.90
N LEU A 332 21.39 -18.48 0.13
CA LEU A 332 21.84 -17.77 1.32
C LEU A 332 22.98 -16.78 1.00
N ALA A 333 23.89 -17.15 0.11
CA ALA A 333 24.91 -16.23 -0.42
C ALA A 333 24.26 -15.08 -1.21
N THR A 334 23.24 -15.34 -2.03
CA THR A 334 22.45 -14.28 -2.69
C THR A 334 21.78 -13.36 -1.65
N GLY A 335 21.25 -13.93 -0.57
CA GLY A 335 20.72 -13.16 0.56
C GLY A 335 21.74 -12.20 1.17
N LEU A 336 22.95 -12.70 1.38
CA LEU A 336 24.05 -11.91 1.95
C LEU A 336 24.50 -10.78 1.00
N PHE A 337 24.94 -11.13 -0.20
CA PHE A 337 25.48 -10.14 -1.16
C PHE A 337 24.42 -9.21 -1.72
N GLY A 338 23.24 -9.75 -2.07
CA GLY A 338 22.10 -8.95 -2.53
C GLY A 338 21.58 -8.03 -1.44
N GLY A 339 21.56 -8.48 -0.18
CA GLY A 339 21.16 -7.68 0.98
C GLY A 339 22.07 -6.49 1.26
N LEU A 340 23.36 -6.58 0.97
CA LEU A 340 24.30 -5.45 1.04
C LEU A 340 23.93 -4.34 0.04
N VAL A 341 23.36 -4.70 -1.09
CA VAL A 341 22.94 -3.74 -2.13
C VAL A 341 21.51 -3.27 -1.91
N SER A 342 20.56 -4.21 -1.72
CA SER A 342 19.15 -3.93 -1.47
C SER A 342 18.44 -5.12 -0.84
N SER A 343 18.15 -5.04 0.47
CA SER A 343 17.40 -6.11 1.14
C SER A 343 15.97 -6.27 0.59
N ALA A 344 15.33 -5.17 0.16
CA ALA A 344 13.99 -5.23 -0.42
C ALA A 344 13.96 -6.00 -1.74
N SER A 345 14.89 -5.70 -2.68
CA SER A 345 14.99 -6.40 -3.96
C SER A 345 15.34 -7.88 -3.76
N THR A 346 16.22 -8.17 -2.83
CA THR A 346 16.65 -9.55 -2.52
C THR A 346 15.51 -10.36 -1.90
N THR A 347 14.77 -9.78 -0.96
CA THR A 347 13.58 -10.41 -0.35
C THR A 347 12.51 -10.67 -1.41
N ALA A 348 12.24 -9.68 -2.27
CA ALA A 348 11.26 -9.83 -3.35
C ALA A 348 11.69 -10.92 -4.35
N ALA A 349 12.96 -10.95 -4.75
CA ALA A 349 13.47 -11.97 -5.67
C ALA A 349 13.34 -13.39 -5.09
N ALA A 350 13.73 -13.60 -3.83
CA ALA A 350 13.57 -14.88 -3.16
C ALA A 350 12.11 -15.29 -3.01
N ALA A 351 11.25 -14.34 -2.62
CA ALA A 351 9.82 -14.58 -2.48
C ALA A 351 9.16 -14.94 -3.83
N THR A 352 9.53 -14.25 -4.92
CA THR A 352 9.06 -14.61 -6.27
C THR A 352 9.51 -16.01 -6.70
N MET A 353 10.75 -16.40 -6.40
CA MET A 353 11.22 -17.78 -6.66
C MET A 353 10.40 -18.82 -5.88
N ALA A 354 10.01 -18.51 -4.64
CA ALA A 354 9.17 -19.41 -3.84
C ALA A 354 7.72 -19.44 -4.31
N MET A 355 7.18 -18.33 -4.78
CA MET A 355 5.84 -18.24 -5.39
C MET A 355 5.71 -19.19 -6.59
N HIS A 356 6.77 -19.35 -7.37
CA HIS A 356 6.82 -20.27 -8.50
C HIS A 356 7.32 -21.69 -8.14
N GLY A 357 7.42 -22.02 -6.87
CA GLY A 357 7.82 -23.36 -6.42
C GLY A 357 9.28 -23.73 -6.72
N LYS A 358 10.14 -22.77 -7.13
CA LYS A 358 11.58 -23.01 -7.37
C LYS A 358 12.36 -23.26 -6.07
N ILE A 359 11.87 -22.70 -4.96
CA ILE A 359 12.41 -22.85 -3.63
C ILE A 359 11.27 -22.96 -2.62
N THR A 360 11.57 -23.44 -1.41
CA THR A 360 10.58 -23.50 -0.33
C THR A 360 10.29 -22.12 0.25
N ALA A 361 9.10 -21.92 0.82
CA ALA A 361 8.73 -20.69 1.52
C ALA A 361 9.66 -20.40 2.71
N SER A 362 10.09 -21.44 3.43
CA SER A 362 11.05 -21.35 4.54
C SER A 362 12.41 -20.83 4.04
N LEU A 363 12.93 -21.35 2.93
CA LEU A 363 14.19 -20.87 2.36
C LEU A 363 14.12 -19.42 1.91
N ALA A 364 13.00 -19.00 1.29
CA ALA A 364 12.77 -17.60 0.95
C ALA A 364 12.74 -16.70 2.19
N GLY A 365 12.11 -17.15 3.28
CA GLY A 365 12.12 -16.49 4.57
C GLY A 365 13.54 -16.32 5.12
N ASN A 366 14.36 -17.38 5.09
CA ASN A 366 15.74 -17.33 5.54
C ASN A 366 16.60 -16.37 4.70
N VAL A 367 16.38 -16.32 3.39
CA VAL A 367 17.02 -15.31 2.50
C VAL A 367 16.60 -13.89 2.90
N ALA A 368 15.32 -13.66 3.20
CA ALA A 368 14.82 -12.37 3.65
C ALA A 368 15.46 -11.92 4.97
N ILE A 369 15.66 -12.84 5.92
CA ILE A 369 16.34 -12.56 7.19
C ILE A 369 17.81 -12.21 6.92
N ILE A 370 18.55 -13.05 6.17
CA ILE A 370 19.97 -12.82 5.89
C ILE A 370 20.18 -11.52 5.12
N SER A 371 19.30 -11.20 4.14
CA SER A 371 19.37 -9.92 3.42
C SER A 371 19.11 -8.72 4.32
N SER A 372 18.24 -8.88 5.31
CA SER A 372 17.97 -7.85 6.34
C SER A 372 19.18 -7.65 7.25
N LEU A 373 19.85 -8.74 7.68
CA LEU A 373 21.08 -8.68 8.46
C LEU A 373 22.22 -8.00 7.70
N ALA A 374 22.42 -8.38 6.43
CA ALA A 374 23.42 -7.76 5.56
C ALA A 374 23.17 -6.26 5.38
N SER A 375 21.90 -5.87 5.18
CA SER A 375 21.52 -4.46 5.06
C SER A 375 21.71 -3.68 6.38
N ALA A 376 21.53 -4.31 7.52
CA ALA A 376 21.84 -3.68 8.82
C ALA A 376 23.35 -3.41 8.97
N VAL A 377 24.20 -4.32 8.50
CA VAL A 377 25.66 -4.16 8.52
C VAL A 377 26.10 -2.99 7.63
N ILE A 378 25.56 -2.89 6.40
CA ILE A 378 25.98 -1.82 5.46
C ILE A 378 25.58 -0.42 5.95
N ASN A 379 24.69 -0.30 6.91
CA ASN A 379 24.36 0.98 7.52
C ASN A 379 25.50 1.54 8.41
N LEU A 380 26.37 0.68 8.97
CA LEU A 380 27.48 1.10 9.83
C LEU A 380 28.49 2.03 9.12
N PRO A 381 28.99 1.74 7.92
CA PRO A 381 29.89 2.64 7.19
C PRO A 381 29.35 4.06 7.00
N PHE A 382 28.04 4.23 6.78
CA PHE A 382 27.45 5.56 6.65
C PHE A 382 27.53 6.35 7.98
N VAL A 383 27.32 5.67 9.10
CA VAL A 383 27.45 6.29 10.43
C VAL A 383 28.92 6.58 10.73
N TRP A 384 29.84 5.65 10.47
CA TRP A 384 31.28 5.85 10.72
C TRP A 384 31.87 7.00 9.94
N ARG A 385 31.38 7.22 8.72
CA ARG A 385 31.84 8.33 7.87
C ARG A 385 31.45 9.70 8.42
N ASN A 386 30.24 9.79 9.00
CA ASN A 386 29.62 11.08 9.35
C ASN A 386 29.73 11.43 10.84
N ILE A 387 29.83 10.45 11.73
CA ILE A 387 29.89 10.66 13.18
C ILE A 387 31.35 10.56 13.66
N LYS A 388 31.82 11.59 14.39
CA LYS A 388 33.17 11.63 14.96
C LYS A 388 33.25 11.02 16.37
N ASP A 389 32.12 10.91 17.07
CA ASP A 389 32.04 10.39 18.42
C ASP A 389 32.20 8.85 18.42
N LYS A 390 33.37 8.42 18.85
CA LYS A 390 33.73 6.99 18.97
C LYS A 390 32.82 6.21 19.94
N ALA A 391 32.28 6.87 20.97
CA ALA A 391 31.41 6.20 21.95
C ALA A 391 30.04 5.85 21.27
N VAL A 392 29.47 6.75 20.50
CA VAL A 392 28.23 6.52 19.73
C VAL A 392 28.45 5.38 18.72
N ILE A 393 29.53 5.44 17.97
CA ILE A 393 29.89 4.40 16.98
C ILE A 393 30.02 3.03 17.63
N ARG A 394 30.81 2.93 18.72
CA ARG A 394 31.03 1.67 19.45
C ARG A 394 29.71 1.11 19.98
N LYS A 395 28.87 1.96 20.57
CA LYS A 395 27.56 1.59 21.10
C LYS A 395 26.67 1.02 20.02
N LEU A 396 26.47 1.77 18.91
CA LEU A 396 25.65 1.33 17.78
C LEU A 396 26.16 0.01 17.20
N THR A 397 27.48 -0.13 17.04
CA THR A 397 28.08 -1.37 16.53
C THR A 397 27.78 -2.56 17.43
N ILE A 398 27.92 -2.42 18.76
CA ILE A 398 27.59 -3.49 19.71
C ILE A 398 26.11 -3.85 19.66
N GLU A 399 25.22 -2.86 19.66
CA GLU A 399 23.78 -3.08 19.64
C GLU A 399 23.31 -3.76 18.34
N LEU A 400 23.85 -3.33 17.18
CA LEU A 400 23.58 -4.00 15.91
C LEU A 400 24.16 -5.42 15.86
N LEU A 401 25.35 -5.66 16.40
CA LEU A 401 25.91 -7.01 16.49
C LEU A 401 25.05 -7.95 17.33
N VAL A 402 24.46 -7.46 18.44
CA VAL A 402 23.52 -8.25 19.23
C VAL A 402 22.25 -8.57 18.42
N VAL A 403 21.66 -7.59 17.73
CA VAL A 403 20.50 -7.80 16.86
C VAL A 403 20.81 -8.82 15.76
N ILE A 404 21.99 -8.72 15.14
CA ILE A 404 22.47 -9.66 14.12
C ILE A 404 22.64 -11.06 14.72
N GLY A 405 23.25 -11.16 15.89
CA GLY A 405 23.42 -12.42 16.61
C GLY A 405 22.11 -13.14 16.90
N VAL A 406 21.07 -12.39 17.31
CA VAL A 406 19.71 -12.92 17.49
C VAL A 406 19.14 -13.43 16.16
N GLY A 407 19.28 -12.68 15.08
CA GLY A 407 18.81 -13.11 13.76
C GLY A 407 19.49 -14.38 13.26
N ILE A 408 20.82 -14.46 13.40
CA ILE A 408 21.59 -15.68 13.05
C ILE A 408 21.15 -16.86 13.91
N ALA A 409 21.01 -16.66 15.23
CA ALA A 409 20.54 -17.71 16.14
C ALA A 409 19.15 -18.23 15.73
N CYS A 410 18.23 -17.35 15.38
CA CYS A 410 16.90 -17.76 14.90
C CYS A 410 16.99 -18.58 13.60
N VAL A 411 17.79 -18.17 12.62
CA VAL A 411 17.97 -18.93 11.35
C VAL A 411 18.61 -20.30 11.61
N VAL A 412 19.59 -20.37 12.49
CA VAL A 412 20.25 -21.64 12.85
C VAL A 412 19.29 -22.56 13.59
N LEU A 413 18.53 -22.04 14.55
CA LEU A 413 17.53 -22.80 15.29
C LEU A 413 16.40 -23.31 14.36
N ASP A 414 15.92 -22.46 13.44
CA ASP A 414 14.92 -22.89 12.44
C ASP A 414 15.45 -24.04 11.58
N ARG A 415 16.72 -23.97 11.20
CA ARG A 415 17.37 -25.03 10.39
C ARG A 415 17.58 -26.34 11.15
N ILE A 416 17.83 -26.27 12.47
CA ILE A 416 18.03 -27.45 13.31
C ILE A 416 16.68 -28.13 13.63
N PHE A 417 15.68 -27.33 13.98
CA PHE A 417 14.40 -27.83 14.50
C PHE A 417 13.30 -27.85 13.44
N ASN A 418 13.51 -27.28 12.24
CA ASN A 418 12.52 -27.16 11.15
C ASN A 418 11.17 -26.57 11.61
N PHE A 419 11.21 -25.59 12.53
CA PHE A 419 9.99 -24.99 13.10
C PHE A 419 9.08 -24.40 12.04
N SER A 420 9.64 -23.70 11.05
CA SER A 420 8.88 -23.06 9.99
C SER A 420 8.17 -24.09 9.10
N ASP A 421 8.83 -25.19 8.75
CA ASP A 421 8.24 -26.27 7.95
C ASP A 421 7.18 -27.05 8.75
N PHE A 422 7.39 -27.26 10.05
CA PHE A 422 6.41 -27.85 10.96
C PHE A 422 5.14 -27.00 11.02
N ILE A 423 5.24 -25.68 11.20
CA ILE A 423 4.09 -24.75 11.22
C ILE A 423 3.36 -24.76 9.87
N ILE A 424 4.08 -24.73 8.74
CA ILE A 424 3.48 -24.76 7.39
C ILE A 424 2.70 -26.04 7.17
N SER A 425 3.20 -27.19 7.65
CA SER A 425 2.53 -28.49 7.49
C SER A 425 1.22 -28.61 8.28
N HIS A 426 1.06 -27.83 9.36
CA HIS A 426 -0.15 -27.82 10.20
C HIS A 426 -1.17 -26.73 9.81
N LEU A 427 -0.77 -25.77 8.97
CA LEU A 427 -1.65 -24.71 8.44
C LEU A 427 -2.27 -25.06 7.07
N LYS A 428 -1.86 -26.16 6.45
CA LYS A 428 -2.50 -26.74 5.26
C LYS A 428 -3.59 -27.74 5.67
#